data_1584a2763f15ef3db6181514107c85c8
#
_entry.id   1584a2763f15ef3db6181514107c85c8
#
_cell.length_a   1.000
_cell.length_b   1.000
_cell.length_c   1.000
_cell.angle_alpha   90.00
_cell.angle_beta   90.00
_cell.angle_gamma   90.00
#
_symmetry.space_group_name_H-M   'P 1'
#
loop_
_entity.id
_entity.type
_entity.pdbx_description
1 polymer ?
#
loop_
_entity_poly.entity_id
_entity_poly.type
_entity_poly.pdbx_seq_one_letter_code
_entity_poly.pdbx_strand_id
1 'polypeptide(L)'
;MKKDKLKNYILTAGIHTVAVKSQGAVDDVQSEVEQCITASVHPGRKGSDMSTTSIINPNKLFGDLYSFDECCTAVQTILAGAGIDDYQVIRADMRFDSPDLNHYREFQKLNRYLISALAVAYKVKNAYCSVNLFSQKQLSVAVKNKYFEIENYDKAAESHGKDAAASRFEIRSKFFCEQDLKKEFTEVWKKRFDKALKHLDEVHGAYNDALEDLYHDGLASRSVRFRSMTDFLLQWQDCIFCKKQLIEFLERFPDKIKNPVSYAENFKKRYKIEYFSEKDVRFAVEEILRAARTFFDAKKVQEGVQEGVEYALFDKEPEVVQS
;
A
#
# COMPACT_ATOMS: atom_id res chain seq x y z
N MET A 1 -10.67 -23.57 -13.85
CA MET A 1 -9.32 -23.21 -13.38
C MET A 1 -9.13 -21.75 -13.01
N LYS A 2 -10.11 -20.86 -13.19
CA LYS A 2 -10.00 -19.41 -12.90
C LYS A 2 -10.37 -18.98 -11.45
N LYS A 3 -11.02 -19.84 -10.68
CA LYS A 3 -11.47 -19.50 -9.32
C LYS A 3 -10.41 -19.68 -8.23
N ASP A 4 -9.30 -20.36 -8.51
CA ASP A 4 -8.39 -20.80 -7.45
C ASP A 4 -7.24 -19.82 -7.14
N LYS A 5 -6.84 -18.95 -8.08
CA LYS A 5 -5.70 -18.04 -7.85
C LYS A 5 -6.02 -16.90 -6.89
N LEU A 6 -7.21 -16.30 -6.99
CA LEU A 6 -7.63 -15.24 -6.07
C LEU A 6 -8.00 -15.76 -4.67
N LYS A 7 -8.19 -17.07 -4.50
CA LYS A 7 -8.36 -17.63 -3.15
C LYS A 7 -7.15 -17.42 -2.26
N ASN A 8 -5.98 -17.24 -2.86
CA ASN A 8 -4.73 -16.96 -2.15
C ASN A 8 -4.48 -15.46 -1.93
N TYR A 9 -5.36 -14.60 -2.44
CA TYR A 9 -5.35 -13.16 -2.14
C TYR A 9 -5.97 -12.96 -0.75
N ILE A 10 -5.25 -13.43 0.26
CA ILE A 10 -5.61 -13.27 1.67
C ILE A 10 -4.76 -12.14 2.20
N LEU A 11 -5.42 -11.14 2.77
CA LEU A 11 -4.75 -9.99 3.34
C LEU A 11 -4.84 -10.01 4.87
N THR A 12 -3.72 -9.65 5.50
CA THR A 12 -3.69 -9.23 6.90
C THR A 12 -3.59 -7.72 6.97
N ALA A 13 -4.34 -7.11 7.88
CA ALA A 13 -4.27 -5.67 8.11
C ALA A 13 -3.51 -5.36 9.41
N GLY A 14 -2.88 -4.20 9.45
CA GLY A 14 -2.19 -3.67 10.62
C GLY A 14 -1.88 -2.19 10.45
N ILE A 15 -1.35 -1.55 11.47
CA ILE A 15 -0.82 -0.19 11.38
C ILE A 15 0.68 -0.28 11.14
N HIS A 16 1.15 0.37 10.06
CA HIS A 16 2.57 0.46 9.76
C HIS A 16 3.23 1.59 10.53
N THR A 17 2.68 2.80 10.41
CA THR A 17 3.17 3.98 11.14
C THR A 17 2.03 4.84 11.63
N VAL A 18 2.29 5.57 12.72
CA VAL A 18 1.40 6.62 13.24
C VAL A 18 2.20 7.91 13.33
N ALA A 19 1.64 9.01 12.87
CA ALA A 19 2.22 10.32 13.08
C ALA A 19 1.42 11.09 14.13
N VAL A 20 2.13 11.62 15.12
CA VAL A 20 1.56 12.45 16.18
C VAL A 20 2.19 13.82 16.17
N LYS A 21 1.44 14.80 16.64
CA LYS A 21 1.93 16.17 16.87
C LYS A 21 1.88 16.45 18.36
N SER A 22 3.00 16.91 18.92
CA SER A 22 3.14 17.34 20.31
C SER A 22 3.64 18.79 20.39
N GLN A 23 3.56 19.40 21.57
CA GLN A 23 4.18 20.69 21.85
C GLN A 23 5.61 20.49 22.37
N GLY A 24 6.50 21.42 22.05
CA GLY A 24 7.91 21.36 22.48
C GLY A 24 8.80 20.45 21.65
N ALA A 25 10.03 20.27 22.09
CA ALA A 25 10.98 19.32 21.56
C ALA A 25 10.77 17.97 22.25
N VAL A 26 11.14 16.88 21.56
CA VAL A 26 11.22 15.55 22.15
C VAL A 26 12.67 15.36 22.57
N ASP A 27 12.90 15.47 23.86
CA ASP A 27 14.22 15.31 24.49
C ASP A 27 14.20 14.01 25.31
N ASP A 28 15.34 13.38 25.50
CA ASP A 28 15.54 12.19 26.37
C ASP A 28 14.70 10.96 26.00
N VAL A 29 14.72 10.59 24.70
CA VAL A 29 14.08 9.34 24.24
C VAL A 29 14.82 8.14 24.82
N GLN A 30 14.11 7.25 25.51
CA GLN A 30 14.69 6.00 25.99
C GLN A 30 15.27 5.16 24.85
N SER A 31 16.42 4.54 25.07
CA SER A 31 17.16 3.79 24.04
C SER A 31 16.34 2.67 23.39
N GLU A 32 15.45 2.06 24.16
CA GLU A 32 14.58 0.96 23.72
C GLU A 32 13.57 1.39 22.65
N VAL A 33 13.10 2.64 22.71
CA VAL A 33 12.09 3.17 21.79
C VAL A 33 12.68 4.09 20.70
N GLU A 34 13.95 4.46 20.81
CA GLU A 34 14.61 5.36 19.87
C GLU A 34 14.49 4.90 18.41
N GLN A 35 14.67 3.59 18.18
CA GLN A 35 14.55 3.01 16.84
C GLN A 35 13.12 3.06 16.25
N CYS A 36 12.11 3.27 17.10
CA CYS A 36 10.69 3.23 16.71
C CYS A 36 10.16 4.60 16.36
N ILE A 37 10.86 5.68 16.74
CA ILE A 37 10.38 7.04 16.61
C ILE A 37 11.32 7.88 15.75
N THR A 38 10.75 8.72 14.91
CA THR A 38 11.50 9.76 14.16
C THR A 38 10.79 11.08 14.38
N ALA A 39 11.45 12.00 15.09
CA ALA A 39 10.90 13.29 15.42
C ALA A 39 11.44 14.39 14.48
N SER A 40 10.56 15.33 14.11
CA SER A 40 10.89 16.53 13.33
C SER A 40 10.32 17.75 14.04
N VAL A 41 11.20 18.62 14.49
CA VAL A 41 10.83 19.87 15.16
C VAL A 41 10.45 20.92 14.12
N HIS A 42 9.31 21.55 14.30
CA HIS A 42 8.82 22.64 13.46
C HIS A 42 8.82 23.95 14.26
N PRO A 43 9.58 24.96 13.81
CA PRO A 43 9.53 26.27 14.45
C PRO A 43 8.11 26.84 14.37
N GLY A 44 7.63 27.36 15.47
CA GLY A 44 6.35 28.06 15.49
C GLY A 44 6.34 29.26 14.55
N ARG A 45 5.19 29.58 13.97
CA ARG A 45 5.00 30.88 13.32
C ARG A 45 5.08 31.98 14.39
N LYS A 46 5.41 33.23 13.99
CA LYS A 46 5.52 34.39 14.94
C LYS A 46 4.36 34.33 15.94
N GLY A 47 4.68 34.08 17.24
CA GLY A 47 3.75 34.07 18.36
C GLY A 47 3.11 32.68 18.66
N SER A 48 3.52 31.60 18.02
CA SER A 48 3.13 30.24 18.39
C SER A 48 4.31 29.42 18.92
N ASP A 49 4.03 28.49 19.80
CA ASP A 49 5.04 27.59 20.38
C ASP A 49 5.62 26.64 19.33
N MET A 50 6.81 26.12 19.59
CA MET A 50 7.40 25.05 18.80
C MET A 50 6.50 23.82 18.88
N SER A 51 6.40 23.10 17.76
CA SER A 51 5.70 21.82 17.73
C SER A 51 6.58 20.76 17.10
N THR A 52 6.45 19.52 17.60
CA THR A 52 7.15 18.36 17.06
C THR A 52 6.17 17.44 16.36
N THR A 53 6.55 16.93 15.20
CA THR A 53 5.87 15.83 14.55
C THR A 53 6.72 14.58 14.71
N SER A 54 6.19 13.58 15.38
CA SER A 54 6.85 12.29 15.59
C SER A 54 6.17 11.23 14.76
N ILE A 55 6.95 10.46 14.00
CA ILE A 55 6.49 9.29 13.22
C ILE A 55 6.92 8.05 13.99
N ILE A 56 5.96 7.22 14.34
CA ILE A 56 6.12 6.04 15.18
C ILE A 56 5.86 4.79 14.34
N ASN A 57 6.78 3.84 14.38
CA ASN A 57 6.60 2.51 13.81
C ASN A 57 6.58 1.48 14.95
N PRO A 58 5.41 1.08 15.45
CA PRO A 58 5.31 0.17 16.58
C PRO A 58 5.83 -1.24 16.29
N ASN A 59 5.81 -1.65 15.01
CA ASN A 59 6.26 -2.98 14.61
C ASN A 59 7.79 -3.19 14.78
N LYS A 60 8.56 -2.13 14.91
CA LYS A 60 10.00 -2.24 15.15
C LYS A 60 10.34 -2.76 16.54
N LEU A 61 9.48 -2.53 17.52
CA LEU A 61 9.67 -2.99 18.91
C LEU A 61 8.84 -4.23 19.20
N PHE A 62 7.58 -4.25 18.78
CA PHE A 62 6.61 -5.27 19.17
C PHE A 62 6.40 -6.36 18.12
N GLY A 63 7.03 -6.24 16.94
CA GLY A 63 6.78 -7.14 15.82
C GLY A 63 5.41 -6.90 15.17
N ASP A 64 4.84 -7.93 14.56
CA ASP A 64 3.56 -7.82 13.90
C ASP A 64 2.41 -7.73 14.92
N LEU A 65 1.63 -6.66 14.82
CA LEU A 65 0.46 -6.36 15.64
C LEU A 65 -0.80 -6.64 14.82
N TYR A 66 -1.67 -7.50 15.35
CA TYR A 66 -2.81 -8.07 14.61
C TYR A 66 -4.17 -7.52 15.04
N SER A 67 -4.20 -6.64 16.04
CA SER A 67 -5.41 -5.95 16.46
C SER A 67 -5.17 -4.46 16.66
N PHE A 68 -6.27 -3.69 16.56
CA PHE A 68 -6.22 -2.25 16.77
C PHE A 68 -5.81 -1.91 18.22
N ASP A 69 -6.31 -2.66 19.19
CA ASP A 69 -6.02 -2.45 20.60
C ASP A 69 -4.53 -2.71 20.92
N GLU A 70 -3.92 -3.75 20.33
CA GLU A 70 -2.47 -3.99 20.45
C GLU A 70 -1.66 -2.84 19.88
N CYS A 71 -2.05 -2.33 18.69
CA CYS A 71 -1.38 -1.19 18.08
C CYS A 71 -1.50 0.07 18.94
N CYS A 72 -2.67 0.37 19.50
CA CYS A 72 -2.86 1.52 20.39
C CYS A 72 -1.97 1.39 21.65
N THR A 73 -1.95 0.23 22.28
CA THR A 73 -1.10 -0.04 23.45
C THR A 73 0.38 0.15 23.11
N ALA A 74 0.84 -0.41 21.98
CA ALA A 74 2.22 -0.29 21.54
C ALA A 74 2.62 1.17 21.25
N VAL A 75 1.76 1.94 20.59
CA VAL A 75 2.00 3.36 20.31
C VAL A 75 2.07 4.16 21.61
N GLN A 76 1.15 3.92 22.55
CA GLN A 76 1.17 4.58 23.86
C GLN A 76 2.44 4.26 24.65
N THR A 77 2.90 3.01 24.65
CA THR A 77 4.14 2.61 25.29
C THR A 77 5.36 3.33 24.72
N ILE A 78 5.44 3.44 23.38
CA ILE A 78 6.52 4.16 22.70
C ILE A 78 6.48 5.64 23.04
N LEU A 79 5.30 6.27 23.02
CA LEU A 79 5.13 7.69 23.34
C LEU A 79 5.54 7.99 24.79
N ALA A 80 5.12 7.15 25.75
CA ALA A 80 5.52 7.26 27.15
C ALA A 80 7.05 7.13 27.31
N GLY A 81 7.68 6.15 26.64
CA GLY A 81 9.13 5.98 26.64
C GLY A 81 9.90 7.13 25.94
N ALA A 82 9.21 7.91 25.13
CA ALA A 82 9.74 9.13 24.50
C ALA A 82 9.38 10.42 25.28
N GLY A 83 8.75 10.32 26.45
CA GLY A 83 8.33 11.49 27.24
C GLY A 83 7.24 12.33 26.57
N ILE A 84 6.43 11.75 25.71
CA ILE A 84 5.36 12.45 24.97
C ILE A 84 4.01 12.10 25.61
N ASP A 85 3.54 12.92 26.54
CA ASP A 85 2.29 12.69 27.28
C ASP A 85 1.09 13.39 26.65
N ASP A 86 1.31 14.57 26.02
CA ASP A 86 0.25 15.33 25.32
C ASP A 86 0.53 15.38 23.83
N TYR A 87 -0.36 14.71 23.07
CA TYR A 87 -0.20 14.58 21.63
C TYR A 87 -1.55 14.51 20.91
N GLN A 88 -1.52 14.88 19.65
CA GLN A 88 -2.61 14.67 18.70
C GLN A 88 -2.17 13.73 17.59
N VAL A 89 -2.92 12.66 17.36
CA VAL A 89 -2.72 11.82 16.18
C VAL A 89 -3.14 12.60 14.93
N ILE A 90 -2.25 12.70 13.96
CA ILE A 90 -2.48 13.44 12.72
C ILE A 90 -2.48 12.57 11.47
N ARG A 91 -1.96 11.33 11.57
CA ARG A 91 -1.93 10.36 10.48
C ARG A 91 -1.74 8.95 11.01
N ALA A 92 -2.37 7.98 10.37
CA ALA A 92 -1.99 6.58 10.46
C ALA A 92 -1.92 5.95 9.08
N ASP A 93 -0.97 5.04 8.93
CA ASP A 93 -0.73 4.31 7.71
C ASP A 93 -1.18 2.86 7.95
N MET A 94 -2.37 2.52 7.42
CA MET A 94 -2.89 1.15 7.44
C MET A 94 -2.21 0.33 6.36
N ARG A 95 -1.62 -0.80 6.75
CA ARG A 95 -1.03 -1.78 5.83
C ARG A 95 -1.98 -2.96 5.60
N PHE A 96 -1.91 -3.50 4.40
CA PHE A 96 -2.60 -4.73 3.98
C PHE A 96 -1.56 -5.61 3.30
N ASP A 97 -1.16 -6.66 3.98
CA ASP A 97 -0.04 -7.52 3.60
C ASP A 97 -0.53 -8.83 3.02
N SER A 98 0.03 -9.22 1.88
CA SER A 98 -0.12 -10.55 1.31
C SER A 98 1.18 -11.33 1.49
N PRO A 99 1.15 -12.54 2.10
CA PRO A 99 2.34 -13.37 2.30
C PRO A 99 2.67 -14.24 1.07
N ASP A 100 1.80 -14.29 0.04
CA ASP A 100 1.95 -15.21 -1.07
C ASP A 100 3.03 -14.76 -2.08
N LEU A 101 4.21 -15.35 -1.95
CA LEU A 101 5.34 -15.12 -2.86
C LEU A 101 5.11 -15.70 -4.27
N ASN A 102 4.21 -16.66 -4.44
CA ASN A 102 4.00 -17.32 -5.74
C ASN A 102 3.16 -16.46 -6.69
N HIS A 103 2.26 -15.63 -6.14
CA HIS A 103 1.32 -14.82 -6.92
C HIS A 103 1.51 -13.32 -6.69
N TYR A 104 2.65 -12.89 -6.14
CA TYR A 104 2.84 -11.48 -5.77
C TYR A 104 2.74 -10.53 -6.96
N ARG A 105 3.18 -10.96 -8.15
CA ARG A 105 3.11 -10.14 -9.38
C ARG A 105 1.68 -9.89 -9.81
N GLU A 106 0.86 -10.94 -9.77
CA GLU A 106 -0.56 -10.84 -10.06
C GLU A 106 -1.27 -9.92 -9.05
N PHE A 107 -0.93 -10.04 -7.78
CA PHE A 107 -1.49 -9.19 -6.73
C PHE A 107 -1.04 -7.74 -6.88
N GLN A 108 0.22 -7.49 -7.18
CA GLN A 108 0.68 -6.13 -7.48
C GLN A 108 -0.02 -5.53 -8.70
N LYS A 109 -0.21 -6.32 -9.76
CA LYS A 109 -0.94 -5.88 -10.95
C LYS A 109 -2.40 -5.56 -10.63
N LEU A 110 -3.06 -6.39 -9.83
CA LEU A 110 -4.42 -6.16 -9.36
C LEU A 110 -4.53 -4.89 -8.50
N ASN A 111 -3.60 -4.71 -7.58
CA ASN A 111 -3.53 -3.51 -6.75
C ASN A 111 -3.26 -2.24 -7.57
N ARG A 112 -2.35 -2.33 -8.56
CA ARG A 112 -2.10 -1.22 -9.51
C ARG A 112 -3.38 -0.85 -10.27
N TYR A 113 -4.15 -1.84 -10.71
CA TYR A 113 -5.41 -1.59 -11.38
C TYR A 113 -6.40 -0.84 -10.48
N LEU A 114 -6.53 -1.26 -9.23
CA LEU A 114 -7.37 -0.59 -8.23
C LEU A 114 -6.90 0.84 -7.93
N ILE A 115 -5.59 1.05 -7.74
CA ILE A 115 -5.00 2.37 -7.52
C ILE A 115 -5.27 3.29 -8.71
N SER A 116 -5.12 2.78 -9.94
CA SER A 116 -5.41 3.54 -11.16
C SER A 116 -6.89 3.93 -11.24
N ALA A 117 -7.79 3.04 -10.86
CA ALA A 117 -9.22 3.33 -10.81
C ALA A 117 -9.56 4.43 -9.78
N LEU A 118 -8.91 4.42 -8.63
CA LEU A 118 -9.03 5.50 -7.64
C LEU A 118 -8.47 6.82 -8.19
N ALA A 119 -7.34 6.78 -8.89
CA ALA A 119 -6.72 7.96 -9.48
C ALA A 119 -7.65 8.62 -10.50
N VAL A 120 -8.26 7.84 -11.39
CA VAL A 120 -9.25 8.30 -12.37
C VAL A 120 -10.49 8.88 -11.66
N ALA A 121 -11.11 8.11 -10.77
CA ALA A 121 -12.33 8.48 -10.06
C ALA A 121 -12.22 9.80 -9.28
N TYR A 122 -11.01 10.12 -8.81
CA TYR A 122 -10.72 11.33 -8.03
C TYR A 122 -9.91 12.37 -8.80
N LYS A 123 -9.74 12.17 -10.12
CA LYS A 123 -9.05 13.11 -11.02
C LYS A 123 -7.67 13.50 -10.48
N VAL A 124 -6.90 12.51 -10.02
CA VAL A 124 -5.55 12.75 -9.52
C VAL A 124 -4.64 13.04 -10.71
N LYS A 125 -4.12 14.25 -10.78
CA LYS A 125 -3.24 14.69 -11.87
C LYS A 125 -1.99 13.82 -11.92
N ASN A 126 -1.61 13.40 -13.13
CA ASN A 126 -0.39 12.65 -13.44
C ASN A 126 -0.28 11.24 -12.82
N ALA A 127 -1.37 10.69 -12.25
CA ALA A 127 -1.31 9.39 -11.60
C ALA A 127 -1.00 8.24 -12.56
N TYR A 128 -1.55 8.25 -13.78
CA TYR A 128 -1.32 7.21 -14.78
C TYR A 128 -0.35 7.61 -15.89
N CYS A 129 -0.10 8.89 -16.07
CA CYS A 129 0.95 9.38 -16.96
C CYS A 129 2.31 9.51 -16.25
N SER A 130 2.39 9.21 -14.96
CA SER A 130 3.67 9.26 -14.27
C SER A 130 4.54 8.07 -14.71
N VAL A 131 5.82 8.33 -14.92
CA VAL A 131 6.85 7.30 -15.15
C VAL A 131 6.72 6.16 -14.14
N ASN A 132 6.21 6.45 -12.96
CA ASN A 132 5.99 5.55 -11.86
C ASN A 132 4.97 4.44 -12.13
N LEU A 133 3.86 4.72 -12.82
CA LEU A 133 2.86 3.71 -13.16
C LEU A 133 3.32 2.79 -14.30
N PHE A 134 4.20 3.29 -15.18
CA PHE A 134 4.70 2.58 -16.35
C PHE A 134 6.13 2.02 -16.19
N SER A 135 6.85 2.40 -15.13
CA SER A 135 8.21 1.89 -14.94
C SER A 135 8.20 0.42 -14.56
N GLN A 136 8.85 -0.40 -15.37
CA GLN A 136 9.03 -1.84 -15.08
C GLN A 136 10.00 -2.11 -13.92
N LYS A 137 10.87 -1.15 -13.62
CA LYS A 137 11.85 -1.27 -12.52
C LYS A 137 11.29 -0.77 -11.20
N GLN A 138 10.07 -0.27 -11.20
CA GLN A 138 9.54 0.34 -9.99
C GLN A 138 8.90 -0.69 -9.10
N LEU A 139 9.43 -0.77 -7.90
CA LEU A 139 8.95 -1.63 -6.84
C LEU A 139 7.67 -1.09 -6.19
N SER A 140 7.33 0.18 -6.40
CA SER A 140 6.15 0.82 -5.82
C SER A 140 5.31 1.60 -6.82
N VAL A 141 4.02 1.69 -6.55
CA VAL A 141 3.06 2.55 -7.23
C VAL A 141 2.30 3.33 -6.16
N ALA A 142 2.39 4.66 -6.22
CA ALA A 142 1.76 5.53 -5.25
C ALA A 142 0.83 6.57 -5.92
N VAL A 143 -0.28 6.86 -5.27
CA VAL A 143 -1.21 7.93 -5.64
C VAL A 143 -1.53 8.76 -4.41
N LYS A 144 -1.37 10.07 -4.55
CA LYS A 144 -1.60 11.04 -3.49
C LYS A 144 -2.46 12.19 -3.95
N ASN A 145 -3.45 12.55 -3.17
CA ASN A 145 -4.23 13.77 -3.33
C ASN A 145 -4.51 14.41 -1.96
N LYS A 146 -5.38 15.43 -1.92
CA LYS A 146 -5.73 16.10 -0.66
C LYS A 146 -6.56 15.22 0.31
N TYR A 147 -7.16 14.14 -0.19
CA TYR A 147 -8.08 13.30 0.59
C TYR A 147 -7.45 12.00 1.05
N PHE A 148 -6.49 11.45 0.29
CA PHE A 148 -5.84 10.18 0.60
C PHE A 148 -4.47 10.05 -0.04
N GLU A 149 -3.69 9.15 0.49
CA GLU A 149 -2.45 8.67 -0.09
C GLU A 149 -2.47 7.14 -0.03
N ILE A 150 -2.18 6.50 -1.16
CA ILE A 150 -2.15 5.04 -1.29
C ILE A 150 -0.86 4.66 -1.96
N GLU A 151 -0.26 3.60 -1.48
CA GLU A 151 0.94 3.01 -2.08
C GLU A 151 0.79 1.48 -2.14
N ASN A 152 1.27 0.88 -3.23
CA ASN A 152 1.47 -0.57 -3.31
C ASN A 152 2.90 -0.83 -3.74
N TYR A 153 3.60 -1.70 -3.02
CA TYR A 153 4.98 -2.03 -3.29
C TYR A 153 5.34 -3.49 -2.99
N ASP A 154 6.44 -3.93 -3.60
CA ASP A 154 7.07 -5.23 -3.37
C ASP A 154 7.79 -5.17 -2.01
N LYS A 155 7.13 -5.66 -0.97
CA LYS A 155 7.67 -5.62 0.39
C LYS A 155 8.82 -6.59 0.56
N ALA A 156 8.78 -7.73 -0.11
CA ALA A 156 9.88 -8.69 -0.08
C ALA A 156 11.16 -8.11 -0.67
N ALA A 157 11.06 -7.39 -1.80
CA ALA A 157 12.22 -6.72 -2.39
C ALA A 157 12.69 -5.53 -1.55
N GLU A 158 11.79 -4.73 -0.99
CA GLU A 158 12.13 -3.56 -0.17
C GLU A 158 12.80 -3.96 1.14
N SER A 159 12.31 -5.02 1.79
CA SER A 159 12.87 -5.53 3.05
C SER A 159 14.07 -6.48 2.85
N HIS A 160 14.49 -6.74 1.60
CA HIS A 160 15.50 -7.77 1.27
C HIS A 160 15.12 -9.16 1.83
N GLY A 161 13.83 -9.49 1.80
CA GLY A 161 13.31 -10.78 2.28
C GLY A 161 13.25 -10.92 3.81
N LYS A 162 13.42 -9.83 4.56
CA LYS A 162 13.33 -9.85 6.03
C LYS A 162 11.88 -9.76 6.54
N ASP A 163 10.97 -9.22 5.75
CA ASP A 163 9.55 -9.16 6.08
C ASP A 163 8.84 -10.40 5.51
N ALA A 164 7.89 -10.94 6.25
CA ALA A 164 7.07 -12.08 5.81
C ALA A 164 6.09 -11.70 4.69
N ALA A 165 5.78 -10.41 4.52
CA ALA A 165 4.91 -9.93 3.48
C ALA A 165 5.62 -9.94 2.12
N ALA A 166 4.95 -10.47 1.09
CA ALA A 166 5.42 -10.42 -0.28
C ALA A 166 5.03 -9.10 -0.96
N SER A 167 3.78 -8.68 -0.80
CA SER A 167 3.24 -7.43 -1.36
C SER A 167 2.49 -6.67 -0.27
N ARG A 168 2.71 -5.37 -0.21
CA ARG A 168 2.02 -4.46 0.71
C ARG A 168 1.21 -3.43 -0.05
N PHE A 169 -0.05 -3.31 0.34
CA PHE A 169 -0.94 -2.22 -0.05
C PHE A 169 -1.13 -1.34 1.18
N GLU A 170 -0.79 -0.06 1.07
CA GLU A 170 -0.79 0.87 2.20
C GLU A 170 -1.73 2.04 1.94
N ILE A 171 -2.55 2.36 2.93
CA ILE A 171 -3.48 3.49 2.89
C ILE A 171 -3.10 4.43 4.02
N ARG A 172 -2.73 5.65 3.67
CA ARG A 172 -2.38 6.70 4.63
C ARG A 172 -3.57 7.60 4.88
N SER A 173 -4.10 7.53 6.08
CA SER A 173 -5.20 8.37 6.53
C SER A 173 -4.67 9.55 7.33
N LYS A 174 -5.14 10.75 6.99
CA LYS A 174 -4.74 12.01 7.64
C LYS A 174 -5.86 12.53 8.50
N PHE A 175 -5.49 13.26 9.56
CA PHE A 175 -6.44 13.99 10.41
C PHE A 175 -7.54 13.10 10.99
N PHE A 176 -7.18 12.04 11.70
CA PHE A 176 -8.18 11.19 12.35
C PHE A 176 -7.91 11.04 13.85
N CYS A 177 -8.98 10.79 14.61
CA CYS A 177 -8.89 10.22 15.95
C CYS A 177 -9.20 8.72 15.89
N GLU A 178 -8.92 7.99 16.96
CA GLU A 178 -9.08 6.53 17.02
C GLU A 178 -10.47 6.05 16.61
N GLN A 179 -11.52 6.75 17.05
CA GLN A 179 -12.92 6.43 16.71
C GLN A 179 -13.23 6.61 15.22
N ASP A 180 -12.52 7.53 14.56
CA ASP A 180 -12.77 7.86 13.15
C ASP A 180 -12.08 6.88 12.20
N LEU A 181 -10.98 6.22 12.62
CA LEU A 181 -10.25 5.30 11.74
C LEU A 181 -11.09 4.08 11.37
N LYS A 182 -11.75 3.46 12.33
CA LYS A 182 -12.67 2.33 12.08
C LYS A 182 -13.79 2.75 11.11
N LYS A 183 -14.41 3.90 11.36
CA LYS A 183 -15.46 4.46 10.50
C LYS A 183 -14.93 4.80 9.11
N GLU A 184 -13.72 5.33 9.00
CA GLU A 184 -13.10 5.62 7.72
C GLU A 184 -13.00 4.36 6.84
N PHE A 185 -12.54 3.23 7.39
CA PHE A 185 -12.42 1.98 6.63
C PHE A 185 -13.76 1.28 6.40
N THR A 186 -14.70 1.36 7.32
CA THR A 186 -16.00 0.69 7.15
C THR A 186 -16.96 1.46 6.23
N GLU A 187 -16.86 2.78 6.14
CA GLU A 187 -17.80 3.61 5.39
C GLU A 187 -17.14 4.41 4.27
N VAL A 188 -16.08 5.19 4.59
CA VAL A 188 -15.52 6.15 3.64
C VAL A 188 -14.73 5.44 2.56
N TRP A 189 -13.85 4.50 2.92
CA TRP A 189 -13.07 3.74 1.95
C TRP A 189 -13.95 2.82 1.11
N LYS A 190 -14.99 2.23 1.69
CA LYS A 190 -15.98 1.47 0.91
C LYS A 190 -16.57 2.33 -0.20
N LYS A 191 -17.04 3.55 0.11
CA LYS A 191 -17.60 4.48 -0.89
C LYS A 191 -16.56 4.91 -1.93
N ARG A 192 -15.28 5.08 -1.52
CA ARG A 192 -14.18 5.42 -2.43
C ARG A 192 -13.93 4.30 -3.43
N PHE A 193 -13.87 3.07 -2.98
CA PHE A 193 -13.71 1.90 -3.83
C PHE A 193 -14.91 1.68 -4.75
N ASP A 194 -16.13 1.77 -4.24
CA ASP A 194 -17.34 1.65 -5.06
C ASP A 194 -17.36 2.71 -6.18
N LYS A 195 -16.89 3.92 -5.90
CA LYS A 195 -16.72 4.95 -6.92
C LYS A 195 -15.64 4.56 -7.93
N ALA A 196 -14.49 4.08 -7.48
CA ALA A 196 -13.38 3.68 -8.35
C ALA A 196 -13.79 2.58 -9.34
N LEU A 197 -14.53 1.58 -8.89
CA LEU A 197 -15.00 0.47 -9.71
C LEU A 197 -15.88 0.90 -10.92
N LYS A 198 -16.49 2.09 -10.87
CA LYS A 198 -17.26 2.65 -11.99
C LYS A 198 -16.42 3.25 -13.10
N HIS A 199 -15.11 3.44 -12.85
CA HIS A 199 -14.19 4.11 -13.78
C HIS A 199 -13.16 3.14 -14.41
N LEU A 200 -13.40 1.82 -14.36
CA LEU A 200 -12.43 0.85 -14.91
C LEU A 200 -12.22 1.01 -16.42
N ASP A 201 -13.27 1.30 -17.19
CA ASP A 201 -13.16 1.52 -18.64
C ASP A 201 -12.34 2.80 -18.96
N GLU A 202 -12.47 3.85 -18.14
CA GLU A 202 -11.64 5.05 -18.28
C GLU A 202 -10.16 4.77 -17.99
N VAL A 203 -9.88 3.86 -17.04
CA VAL A 203 -8.51 3.38 -16.78
C VAL A 203 -7.95 2.69 -18.03
N HIS A 204 -8.74 1.83 -18.69
CA HIS A 204 -8.31 1.16 -19.91
C HIS A 204 -7.92 2.16 -20.99
N GLY A 205 -8.78 3.19 -21.23
CA GLY A 205 -8.51 4.25 -22.19
C GLY A 205 -7.20 4.97 -21.90
N ALA A 206 -7.03 5.45 -20.66
CA ALA A 206 -5.83 6.18 -20.25
C ALA A 206 -4.53 5.37 -20.40
N TYR A 207 -4.57 4.06 -20.05
CA TYR A 207 -3.42 3.19 -20.24
C TYR A 207 -3.16 2.90 -21.72
N ASN A 208 -4.20 2.72 -22.54
CA ASN A 208 -4.04 2.49 -23.97
C ASN A 208 -3.44 3.70 -24.67
N ASP A 209 -3.82 4.93 -24.28
CA ASP A 209 -3.22 6.16 -24.80
C ASP A 209 -1.71 6.20 -24.49
N ALA A 210 -1.36 5.98 -23.23
CA ALA A 210 0.03 5.98 -22.81
C ALA A 210 0.86 4.82 -23.43
N LEU A 211 0.26 3.64 -23.60
CA LEU A 211 0.91 2.51 -24.27
C LEU A 211 1.13 2.78 -25.77
N GLU A 212 0.21 3.48 -26.43
CA GLU A 212 0.35 3.91 -27.82
C GLU A 212 1.50 4.89 -27.98
N ASP A 213 1.57 5.90 -27.12
CA ASP A 213 2.68 6.87 -27.10
C ASP A 213 4.02 6.15 -26.89
N LEU A 214 4.10 5.25 -25.90
CA LEU A 214 5.31 4.46 -25.64
C LEU A 214 5.69 3.55 -26.81
N TYR A 215 4.72 3.00 -27.54
CA TYR A 215 4.97 2.19 -28.73
C TYR A 215 5.58 3.04 -29.85
N HIS A 216 5.04 4.22 -30.10
CA HIS A 216 5.54 5.13 -31.14
C HIS A 216 6.92 5.71 -30.76
N ASP A 217 7.10 6.12 -29.53
CA ASP A 217 8.39 6.61 -29.02
C ASP A 217 9.47 5.54 -29.07
N GLY A 218 9.14 4.30 -28.73
CA GLY A 218 10.07 3.18 -28.77
C GLY A 218 10.47 2.80 -30.21
N LEU A 219 9.61 3.02 -31.22
CA LEU A 219 9.96 2.88 -32.62
C LEU A 219 10.91 3.98 -33.11
N ALA A 220 10.73 5.20 -32.58
CA ALA A 220 11.55 6.37 -32.93
C ALA A 220 12.89 6.41 -32.17
N SER A 221 12.94 5.85 -30.96
CA SER A 221 14.12 5.89 -30.08
C SER A 221 15.06 4.73 -30.33
N ARG A 222 16.39 5.02 -30.37
CA ARG A 222 17.43 3.99 -30.40
C ARG A 222 17.64 3.29 -29.05
N SER A 223 17.05 3.79 -27.98
CA SER A 223 17.26 3.32 -26.60
C SER A 223 16.28 2.24 -26.15
N VAL A 224 15.06 2.20 -26.71
CA VAL A 224 14.04 1.20 -26.40
C VAL A 224 13.79 0.38 -27.67
N ARG A 225 14.29 -0.87 -27.70
CA ARG A 225 14.14 -1.74 -28.87
C ARG A 225 13.17 -2.87 -28.55
N PHE A 226 11.99 -2.84 -29.12
CA PHE A 226 11.17 -4.02 -29.31
C PHE A 226 11.11 -4.39 -30.81
N ARG A 227 11.12 -5.69 -31.09
CA ARG A 227 11.19 -6.21 -32.46
C ARG A 227 9.80 -6.41 -33.10
N SER A 228 8.78 -6.47 -32.25
CA SER A 228 7.41 -6.77 -32.66
C SER A 228 6.42 -6.23 -31.63
N MET A 229 5.14 -6.18 -32.01
CA MET A 229 4.04 -5.90 -31.08
C MET A 229 4.04 -6.89 -29.89
N THR A 230 4.38 -8.16 -30.14
CA THR A 230 4.49 -9.18 -29.08
C THR A 230 5.57 -8.80 -28.05
N ASP A 231 6.75 -8.41 -28.53
CA ASP A 231 7.84 -7.99 -27.63
C ASP A 231 7.46 -6.76 -26.82
N PHE A 232 6.81 -5.78 -27.43
CA PHE A 232 6.28 -4.61 -26.75
C PHE A 232 5.27 -5.00 -25.66
N LEU A 233 4.29 -5.82 -26.00
CA LEU A 233 3.27 -6.27 -25.04
C LEU A 233 3.83 -7.10 -23.89
N LEU A 234 4.87 -7.90 -24.13
CA LEU A 234 5.56 -8.64 -23.07
C LEU A 234 6.32 -7.70 -22.13
N GLN A 235 6.93 -6.65 -22.71
CA GLN A 235 7.60 -5.63 -21.94
C GLN A 235 6.64 -4.85 -21.03
N TRP A 236 5.43 -4.56 -21.50
CA TRP A 236 4.44 -3.75 -20.80
C TRP A 236 3.24 -4.53 -20.28
N GLN A 237 3.38 -5.86 -20.12
CA GLN A 237 2.27 -6.75 -19.71
C GLN A 237 1.62 -6.35 -18.38
N ASP A 238 2.37 -5.73 -17.48
CA ASP A 238 1.84 -5.28 -16.18
C ASP A 238 0.91 -4.07 -16.29
N CYS A 239 0.88 -3.41 -17.44
CA CYS A 239 -0.04 -2.31 -17.76
C CYS A 239 -1.28 -2.78 -18.55
N ILE A 240 -1.41 -4.09 -18.81
CA ILE A 240 -2.55 -4.68 -19.51
C ILE A 240 -3.38 -5.47 -18.51
N PHE A 241 -4.46 -4.90 -18.03
CA PHE A 241 -5.24 -5.45 -16.92
C PHE A 241 -6.27 -6.48 -17.35
N CYS A 242 -6.89 -6.29 -18.52
CA CYS A 242 -7.95 -7.19 -18.99
C CYS A 242 -7.90 -7.42 -20.48
N LYS A 243 -8.64 -8.45 -20.93
CA LYS A 243 -8.74 -8.81 -22.36
C LYS A 243 -9.35 -7.68 -23.20
N LYS A 244 -10.38 -7.00 -22.68
CA LYS A 244 -11.05 -5.87 -23.35
C LYS A 244 -10.06 -4.76 -23.67
N GLN A 245 -9.30 -4.32 -22.65
CA GLN A 245 -8.27 -3.29 -22.83
C GLN A 245 -7.24 -3.67 -23.90
N LEU A 246 -6.75 -4.93 -23.90
CA LEU A 246 -5.78 -5.37 -24.91
C LEU A 246 -6.38 -5.35 -26.32
N ILE A 247 -7.64 -5.80 -26.50
CA ILE A 247 -8.30 -5.75 -27.79
C ILE A 247 -8.40 -4.32 -28.28
N GLU A 248 -8.91 -3.39 -27.46
CA GLU A 248 -9.02 -1.97 -27.78
C GLU A 248 -7.67 -1.32 -28.11
N PHE A 249 -6.60 -1.72 -27.44
CA PHE A 249 -5.24 -1.29 -27.79
C PHE A 249 -4.80 -1.81 -29.16
N LEU A 250 -5.02 -3.10 -29.44
CA LEU A 250 -4.62 -3.72 -30.73
C LEU A 250 -5.42 -3.19 -31.92
N GLU A 251 -6.66 -2.77 -31.72
CA GLU A 251 -7.52 -2.14 -32.74
C GLU A 251 -6.95 -0.82 -33.25
N ARG A 252 -6.08 -0.16 -32.49
CA ARG A 252 -5.38 1.07 -32.92
C ARG A 252 -4.30 0.80 -33.99
N PHE A 253 -3.97 -0.46 -34.25
CA PHE A 253 -2.92 -0.87 -35.20
C PHE A 253 -3.45 -1.82 -36.30
N PRO A 254 -4.45 -1.38 -37.11
CA PRO A 254 -5.11 -2.26 -38.08
C PRO A 254 -4.17 -2.75 -39.18
N ASP A 255 -3.14 -1.98 -39.53
CA ASP A 255 -2.14 -2.37 -40.52
C ASP A 255 -1.24 -3.51 -40.02
N LYS A 256 -1.06 -3.67 -38.72
CA LYS A 256 -0.20 -4.69 -38.13
C LYS A 256 -1.00 -5.88 -37.60
N ILE A 257 -2.21 -5.65 -37.10
CA ILE A 257 -3.02 -6.65 -36.40
C ILE A 257 -4.37 -6.79 -37.11
N LYS A 258 -4.50 -7.84 -37.93
CA LYS A 258 -5.73 -8.11 -38.71
C LYS A 258 -6.91 -8.58 -37.84
N ASN A 259 -6.62 -9.31 -36.75
CA ASN A 259 -7.64 -9.85 -35.84
C ASN A 259 -7.22 -9.65 -34.40
N PRO A 260 -7.57 -8.50 -33.79
CA PRO A 260 -7.22 -8.16 -32.40
C PRO A 260 -7.71 -9.18 -31.38
N VAL A 261 -8.92 -9.73 -31.58
CA VAL A 261 -9.51 -10.71 -30.64
C VAL A 261 -8.71 -12.01 -30.63
N SER A 262 -8.42 -12.57 -31.81
CA SER A 262 -7.62 -13.78 -31.93
C SER A 262 -6.20 -13.57 -31.44
N TYR A 263 -5.62 -12.40 -31.72
CA TYR A 263 -4.28 -12.05 -31.22
C TYR A 263 -4.24 -12.03 -29.69
N ALA A 264 -5.19 -11.35 -29.04
CA ALA A 264 -5.27 -11.25 -27.59
C ALA A 264 -5.44 -12.61 -26.91
N GLU A 265 -6.23 -13.51 -27.50
CA GLU A 265 -6.40 -14.88 -26.99
C GLU A 265 -5.14 -15.73 -27.10
N ASN A 266 -4.48 -15.68 -28.26
CA ASN A 266 -3.25 -16.41 -28.50
C ASN A 266 -2.11 -15.87 -27.62
N PHE A 267 -2.02 -14.54 -27.46
CA PHE A 267 -1.06 -13.89 -26.58
C PHE A 267 -1.23 -14.37 -25.14
N LYS A 268 -2.46 -14.32 -24.62
CA LYS A 268 -2.77 -14.84 -23.28
C LYS A 268 -2.38 -16.29 -23.12
N LYS A 269 -2.78 -17.16 -24.06
CA LYS A 269 -2.54 -18.61 -23.99
C LYS A 269 -1.04 -18.92 -24.03
N ARG A 270 -0.31 -18.28 -24.95
CA ARG A 270 1.11 -18.54 -25.18
C ARG A 270 1.99 -18.06 -24.02
N TYR A 271 1.70 -16.87 -23.49
CA TYR A 271 2.53 -16.23 -22.48
C TYR A 271 1.95 -16.30 -21.07
N LYS A 272 0.85 -17.01 -20.89
CA LYS A 272 0.16 -17.21 -19.60
C LYS A 272 -0.18 -15.88 -18.88
N ILE A 273 -0.54 -14.86 -19.67
CA ILE A 273 -0.86 -13.52 -19.13
C ILE A 273 -2.15 -13.59 -18.31
N GLU A 274 -2.11 -13.08 -17.09
CA GLU A 274 -3.30 -12.96 -16.26
C GLU A 274 -4.08 -11.68 -16.60
N TYR A 275 -5.37 -11.87 -16.89
CA TYR A 275 -6.33 -10.80 -17.07
C TYR A 275 -7.31 -10.79 -15.91
N PHE A 276 -7.64 -9.60 -15.45
CA PHE A 276 -8.63 -9.40 -14.40
C PHE A 276 -9.97 -8.97 -15.00
N SER A 277 -11.03 -9.37 -14.34
CA SER A 277 -12.38 -8.85 -14.58
C SER A 277 -12.73 -7.83 -13.49
N GLU A 278 -13.82 -7.08 -13.71
CA GLU A 278 -14.37 -6.22 -12.65
C GLU A 278 -14.64 -7.01 -11.35
N LYS A 279 -15.06 -8.27 -11.48
CA LYS A 279 -15.30 -9.15 -10.31
C LYS A 279 -14.01 -9.41 -9.51
N ASP A 280 -12.88 -9.53 -10.20
CA ASP A 280 -11.59 -9.76 -9.54
C ASP A 280 -11.15 -8.51 -8.77
N VAL A 281 -11.36 -7.31 -9.36
CA VAL A 281 -11.05 -6.04 -8.68
C VAL A 281 -11.99 -5.82 -7.48
N ARG A 282 -13.27 -6.15 -7.64
CA ARG A 282 -14.27 -6.10 -6.55
C ARG A 282 -13.90 -7.04 -5.41
N PHE A 283 -13.47 -8.26 -5.74
CA PHE A 283 -12.97 -9.22 -4.74
C PHE A 283 -11.77 -8.64 -3.96
N ALA A 284 -10.80 -8.00 -4.63
CA ALA A 284 -9.67 -7.38 -3.95
C ALA A 284 -10.13 -6.28 -2.97
N VAL A 285 -11.09 -5.46 -3.37
CA VAL A 285 -11.72 -4.46 -2.50
C VAL A 285 -12.38 -5.11 -1.28
N GLU A 286 -13.14 -6.18 -1.50
CA GLU A 286 -13.81 -6.91 -0.41
C GLU A 286 -12.80 -7.49 0.59
N GLU A 287 -11.66 -8.00 0.11
CA GLU A 287 -10.59 -8.51 0.95
C GLU A 287 -9.89 -7.41 1.75
N ILE A 288 -9.61 -6.25 1.15
CA ILE A 288 -9.07 -5.09 1.88
C ILE A 288 -10.02 -4.67 3.01
N LEU A 289 -11.32 -4.55 2.70
CA LEU A 289 -12.33 -4.15 3.69
C LEU A 289 -12.56 -5.23 4.75
N ARG A 290 -12.46 -6.53 4.38
CA ARG A 290 -12.54 -7.66 5.31
C ARG A 290 -11.35 -7.63 6.28
N ALA A 291 -10.14 -7.50 5.75
CA ALA A 291 -8.93 -7.46 6.58
C ALA A 291 -8.97 -6.28 7.57
N ALA A 292 -9.41 -5.09 7.12
CA ALA A 292 -9.60 -3.95 8.00
C ALA A 292 -10.61 -4.24 9.12
N ARG A 293 -11.78 -4.80 8.80
CA ARG A 293 -12.78 -5.16 9.81
C ARG A 293 -12.23 -6.17 10.81
N THR A 294 -11.57 -7.22 10.33
CA THR A 294 -10.95 -8.23 11.21
C THR A 294 -9.97 -7.58 12.18
N PHE A 295 -9.12 -6.66 11.70
CA PHE A 295 -8.16 -5.94 12.53
C PHE A 295 -8.83 -5.06 13.60
N PHE A 296 -9.90 -4.32 13.26
CA PHE A 296 -10.62 -3.48 14.22
C PHE A 296 -11.52 -4.27 15.19
N ASP A 297 -12.00 -5.45 14.78
CA ASP A 297 -12.92 -6.26 15.58
C ASP A 297 -12.20 -7.38 16.35
N ALA A 298 -10.89 -7.57 16.13
CA ALA A 298 -10.09 -8.50 16.89
C ALA A 298 -10.05 -8.05 18.36
N LYS A 299 -10.58 -8.87 19.24
CA LYS A 299 -10.43 -8.67 20.69
C LYS A 299 -8.98 -8.96 21.07
N LYS A 300 -8.43 -8.25 22.07
CA LYS A 300 -7.21 -8.67 22.74
C LYS A 300 -7.32 -10.18 22.96
N VAL A 301 -6.37 -10.94 22.45
CA VAL A 301 -6.21 -12.34 22.84
C VAL A 301 -6.01 -12.28 24.33
N GLN A 302 -7.00 -12.75 25.11
CA GLN A 302 -6.87 -12.80 26.57
C GLN A 302 -5.58 -13.54 26.84
N GLU A 303 -4.72 -12.93 27.62
CA GLU A 303 -3.50 -13.48 28.19
C GLU A 303 -3.79 -14.86 28.79
N GLY A 304 -3.57 -15.88 28.04
CA GLY A 304 -3.83 -17.27 28.39
C GLY A 304 -2.83 -18.22 27.77
N VAL A 305 -1.64 -17.76 27.38
CA VAL A 305 -0.43 -18.58 27.18
C VAL A 305 0.75 -17.62 26.89
N GLN A 306 1.26 -16.96 27.90
CA GLN A 306 2.66 -16.57 28.04
C GLN A 306 2.91 -16.07 29.49
N GLU A 307 2.70 -16.94 30.45
CA GLU A 307 3.52 -16.93 31.66
C GLU A 307 4.94 -17.28 31.20
N GLY A 308 5.80 -16.28 31.07
CA GLY A 308 7.21 -16.53 30.71
C GLY A 308 7.97 -15.37 30.08
N VAL A 309 7.33 -14.27 29.74
CA VAL A 309 8.04 -13.03 29.45
C VAL A 309 7.63 -12.00 30.51
N GLU A 310 8.14 -12.20 31.70
CA GLU A 310 8.19 -11.15 32.71
C GLU A 310 8.85 -9.93 32.06
N TYR A 311 8.18 -8.79 32.13
CA TYR A 311 8.70 -7.48 31.75
C TYR A 311 9.86 -7.14 32.70
N ALA A 312 11.03 -7.71 32.45
CA ALA A 312 12.28 -7.41 33.15
C ALA A 312 12.83 -6.02 32.79
N LEU A 313 11.98 -5.12 32.27
CA LEU A 313 12.37 -3.77 31.85
C LEU A 313 12.24 -2.72 32.96
N PHE A 314 11.65 -3.05 34.12
CA PHE A 314 11.40 -2.04 35.16
C PHE A 314 11.92 -2.37 36.55
N ASP A 315 12.59 -3.55 36.79
CA ASP A 315 13.18 -3.91 38.06
C ASP A 315 14.72 -4.01 37.99
N LYS A 316 15.40 -2.92 37.70
CA LYS A 316 16.77 -2.74 38.19
C LYS A 316 16.76 -1.53 39.11
N GLU A 317 16.58 -1.81 40.40
CA GLU A 317 17.02 -0.90 41.45
C GLU A 317 18.51 -0.61 41.24
N PRO A 318 18.95 0.66 41.35
CA PRO A 318 20.36 0.98 41.26
C PRO A 318 21.12 0.32 42.40
N GLU A 319 22.06 -0.57 42.09
CA GLU A 319 23.03 -1.08 43.08
C GLU A 319 23.77 0.11 43.70
N VAL A 320 23.46 0.33 44.98
CA VAL A 320 24.19 1.26 45.81
C VAL A 320 25.60 0.65 46.03
N VAL A 321 26.56 1.16 45.30
CA VAL A 321 27.98 0.90 45.58
C VAL A 321 28.30 1.58 46.90
N GLN A 322 28.34 0.79 47.97
CA GLN A 322 28.95 1.22 49.24
C GLN A 322 30.47 1.19 49.07
N SER A 323 31.07 2.37 49.22
CA SER A 323 32.50 2.62 49.32
C SER A 323 33.17 1.98 50.53
#